data_eef63ea1feb4cdc6cf33d54791a57f0e
#
_entry.id   eef63ea1feb4cdc6cf33d54791a57f0e
#
_cell.length_a   1.000
_cell.length_b   1.000
_cell.length_c   1.000
_cell.angle_alpha   90.00
_cell.angle_beta   90.00
_cell.angle_gamma   90.00
#
_symmetry.space_group_name_H-M   'P 1'
#
loop_
_entity.id
_entity.type
_entity.pdbx_description
1 polymer ?
#
loop_
_entity_poly.entity_id
_entity_poly.type
_entity_poly.pdbx_seq_one_letter_code
_entity_poly.pdbx_strand_id
1 'polypeptide(L)'
;TEGMVGLNCRANVDEMHLNDDQCIIEPLDEQNRPVDKGIMVSKMYITNLYNYTLPLIRYENSDEILFLNKTCDCGIHHQLIQTPKGRPGCDFNYPGNIFVHHSLFLGALLPEKNIQEYQVEQTIDGVNIKVVTSGYINKSELQKNIRLRLSKVGLVDAQVNITEVPEIKYLYSGKLNRFIPLNSADQS
;
A
#
# COMPACT_ATOMS: atom_id res chain seq x y z
N THR A 1 3.99 5.81 -10.32
CA THR A 1 3.96 6.57 -11.46
C THR A 1 4.36 8.02 -11.24
N GLU A 2 4.47 8.47 -10.00
CA GLU A 2 4.99 9.79 -9.63
C GLU A 2 6.49 9.93 -9.96
N GLY A 3 7.14 8.83 -10.31
CA GLY A 3 8.55 8.72 -10.60
C GLY A 3 9.35 8.09 -9.46
N MET A 4 10.66 8.07 -9.60
CA MET A 4 11.56 7.52 -8.60
C MET A 4 11.77 8.55 -7.48
N VAL A 5 10.93 8.52 -6.45
CA VAL A 5 10.90 9.50 -5.36
C VAL A 5 12.00 9.23 -4.33
N GLY A 6 12.43 7.98 -4.17
CA GLY A 6 13.46 7.59 -3.22
C GLY A 6 14.04 6.21 -3.48
N LEU A 7 15.13 5.90 -2.80
CA LEU A 7 15.86 4.63 -2.88
C LEU A 7 16.13 4.08 -1.48
N ASN A 8 16.04 2.76 -1.32
CA ASN A 8 16.37 2.11 -0.06
C ASN A 8 17.81 2.39 0.35
N CYS A 9 18.00 2.68 1.62
CA CYS A 9 19.33 2.83 2.19
C CYS A 9 20.04 1.48 2.22
N ARG A 10 21.27 1.41 1.71
CA ARG A 10 22.08 0.20 1.75
C ARG A 10 22.60 -0.17 3.14
N ALA A 11 22.65 0.79 4.06
CA ALA A 11 23.11 0.58 5.43
C ALA A 11 21.97 0.21 6.39
N ASN A 12 20.72 0.57 6.05
CA ASN A 12 19.55 0.27 6.87
C ASN A 12 18.34 -0.03 5.98
N VAL A 13 17.83 -1.24 6.03
CA VAL A 13 16.71 -1.71 5.19
C VAL A 13 15.37 -1.04 5.51
N ASP A 14 15.23 -0.48 6.72
CA ASP A 14 14.01 0.21 7.17
C ASP A 14 14.02 1.70 6.83
N GLU A 15 15.02 2.16 6.07
CA GLU A 15 15.20 3.56 5.73
C GLU A 15 15.39 3.77 4.23
N MET A 16 14.93 4.91 3.74
CA MET A 16 15.07 5.34 2.35
C MET A 16 15.62 6.74 2.27
N HIS A 17 16.47 6.99 1.27
CA HIS A 17 16.88 8.32 0.86
C HIS A 17 15.93 8.84 -0.20
N LEU A 18 15.43 10.06 -0.02
CA LEU A 18 14.64 10.75 -1.04
C LEU A 18 15.57 11.28 -2.13
N ASN A 19 15.09 11.32 -3.36
CA ASN A 19 15.84 11.89 -4.49
C ASN A 19 15.60 13.41 -4.53
N ASP A 20 16.18 14.14 -3.58
CA ASP A 20 15.99 15.59 -3.40
C ASP A 20 16.44 16.42 -4.61
N ASP A 21 17.25 15.85 -5.47
CA ASP A 21 17.70 16.43 -6.74
C ASP A 21 16.69 16.22 -7.89
N GLN A 22 15.73 15.32 -7.73
CA GLN A 22 14.76 14.96 -8.76
C GLN A 22 13.30 15.24 -8.37
N CYS A 23 13.04 15.45 -7.09
CA CYS A 23 11.70 15.78 -6.62
C CYS A 23 11.72 16.69 -5.40
N ILE A 24 10.69 17.52 -5.29
CA ILE A 24 10.39 18.27 -4.07
C ILE A 24 9.27 17.56 -3.36
N ILE A 25 9.46 17.25 -2.06
CA ILE A 25 8.46 16.61 -1.23
C ILE A 25 8.12 17.53 -0.07
N GLU A 26 6.85 17.87 0.03
CA GLU A 26 6.29 18.77 1.05
C GLU A 26 5.42 17.94 2.00
N PRO A 27 5.90 17.56 3.21
CA PRO A 27 5.06 16.89 4.21
C PRO A 27 4.05 17.86 4.80
N LEU A 28 2.80 17.45 4.93
CA LEU A 28 1.69 18.30 5.33
C LEU A 28 0.81 17.63 6.40
N ASP A 29 0.21 18.45 7.25
CA ASP A 29 -0.88 18.03 8.11
C ASP A 29 -2.24 18.02 7.34
N GLU A 30 -3.31 17.61 8.03
CA GLU A 30 -4.65 17.57 7.45
C GLU A 30 -5.15 18.94 7.02
N GLN A 31 -4.63 20.03 7.59
CA GLN A 31 -4.95 21.39 7.26
C GLN A 31 -4.06 22.02 6.17
N ASN A 32 -3.24 21.18 5.49
CA ASN A 32 -2.27 21.58 4.47
C ASN A 32 -1.14 22.51 4.98
N ARG A 33 -0.77 22.42 6.24
CA ARG A 33 0.35 23.17 6.80
C ARG A 33 1.59 22.30 6.80
N PRO A 34 2.78 22.86 6.53
CA PRO A 34 4.03 22.12 6.60
C PRO A 34 4.25 21.47 7.98
N VAL A 35 4.80 20.27 7.98
CA VAL A 35 5.10 19.49 9.19
C VAL A 35 6.60 19.30 9.33
N ASP A 36 7.10 19.46 10.56
CA ASP A 36 8.50 19.26 10.88
C ASP A 36 8.93 17.79 10.81
N LYS A 37 10.24 17.56 10.65
CA LYS A 37 10.82 16.21 10.71
C LYS A 37 10.60 15.57 12.07
N GLY A 38 10.45 14.24 12.07
CA GLY A 38 10.17 13.45 13.27
C GLY A 38 8.69 13.22 13.54
N ILE A 39 7.81 13.78 12.71
CA ILE A 39 6.36 13.58 12.81
C ILE A 39 5.91 12.70 11.64
N MET A 40 5.11 11.67 11.93
CA MET A 40 4.46 10.86 10.92
C MET A 40 3.37 11.67 10.23
N VAL A 41 3.39 11.70 8.91
CA VAL A 41 2.36 12.35 8.09
C VAL A 41 1.73 11.33 7.15
N SER A 42 0.47 11.51 6.82
CA SER A 42 -0.28 10.73 5.84
C SER A 42 -0.67 11.55 4.62
N LYS A 43 -0.09 12.75 4.49
CA LYS A 43 -0.31 13.64 3.36
C LYS A 43 0.97 14.35 3.00
N MET A 44 1.29 14.36 1.70
CA MET A 44 2.39 15.12 1.15
C MET A 44 2.08 15.59 -0.27
N TYR A 45 2.71 16.67 -0.68
CA TYR A 45 2.77 17.04 -2.08
C TYR A 45 4.11 16.64 -2.68
N ILE A 46 4.07 16.08 -3.89
CA ILE A 46 5.25 15.70 -4.67
C ILE A 46 5.28 16.54 -5.93
N THR A 47 6.39 17.24 -6.15
CA THR A 47 6.70 17.92 -7.41
C THR A 47 7.84 17.20 -8.09
N ASN A 48 7.60 16.68 -9.30
CA ASN A 48 8.60 16.00 -10.10
C ASN A 48 9.38 17.02 -10.94
N LEU A 49 10.71 16.99 -10.88
CA LEU A 49 11.56 17.97 -11.53
C LEU A 49 12.13 17.51 -12.88
N TYR A 50 11.94 16.26 -13.28
CA TYR A 50 12.57 15.69 -14.48
C TYR A 50 11.58 15.15 -15.52
N ASN A 51 10.33 14.88 -15.15
CA ASN A 51 9.35 14.31 -16.07
C ASN A 51 8.53 15.41 -16.76
N TYR A 52 9.01 15.89 -17.89
CA TYR A 52 8.33 16.94 -18.67
C TYR A 52 7.15 16.41 -19.50
N THR A 53 7.02 15.09 -19.66
CA THR A 53 5.89 14.49 -20.39
C THR A 53 4.64 14.44 -19.51
N LEU A 54 4.80 14.20 -18.23
CA LEU A 54 3.74 14.26 -17.22
C LEU A 54 4.28 15.07 -16.01
N PRO A 55 4.25 16.41 -16.12
CA PRO A 55 4.79 17.28 -15.07
C PRO A 55 3.82 17.29 -13.88
N LEU A 56 4.11 16.48 -12.87
CA LEU A 56 3.37 16.50 -11.61
C LEU A 56 3.92 17.65 -10.75
N ILE A 57 3.07 18.65 -10.50
CA ILE A 57 3.38 19.79 -9.64
C ILE A 57 2.43 19.74 -8.45
N ARG A 58 2.99 19.61 -7.23
CA ARG A 58 2.24 19.47 -5.98
C ARG A 58 1.14 18.39 -6.05
N TYR A 59 1.51 17.25 -6.62
CA TYR A 59 0.63 16.09 -6.68
C TYR A 59 0.45 15.50 -5.28
N GLU A 60 -0.81 15.38 -4.85
CA GLU A 60 -1.14 14.84 -3.53
C GLU A 60 -0.90 13.33 -3.46
N ASN A 61 -0.04 12.93 -2.55
CA ASN A 61 0.18 11.54 -2.17
C ASN A 61 -0.28 11.34 -0.71
N SER A 62 -0.93 10.21 -0.45
CA SER A 62 -1.53 9.86 0.84
C SER A 62 -0.87 8.64 1.50
N ASP A 63 0.37 8.33 1.15
CA ASP A 63 1.13 7.29 1.84
C ASP A 63 1.66 7.82 3.17
N GLU A 64 1.67 6.97 4.19
CA GLU A 64 2.29 7.33 5.47
C GLU A 64 3.81 7.41 5.33
N ILE A 65 4.36 8.53 5.77
CA ILE A 65 5.80 8.80 5.70
C ILE A 65 6.28 9.47 7.00
N LEU A 66 7.44 9.04 7.48
CA LEU A 66 8.15 9.65 8.60
C LEU A 66 9.49 10.20 8.11
N PHE A 67 9.65 11.51 8.12
CA PHE A 67 10.93 12.16 7.85
C PHE A 67 11.82 12.05 9.08
N LEU A 68 13.00 11.46 8.92
CA LEU A 68 13.92 11.25 10.01
C LEU A 68 14.79 12.50 10.23
N ASN A 69 14.93 12.91 11.49
CA ASN A 69 15.79 14.04 11.86
C ASN A 69 17.19 13.53 12.27
N LYS A 70 17.85 12.85 11.33
CA LYS A 70 19.23 12.36 11.51
C LYS A 70 19.97 12.31 10.18
N THR A 71 21.28 12.22 10.23
CA THR A 71 22.13 11.89 9.08
C THR A 71 22.27 10.38 8.95
N CYS A 72 22.56 9.92 7.73
CA CYS A 72 22.77 8.49 7.48
C CYS A 72 24.28 8.17 7.41
N ASP A 73 24.68 7.09 8.07
CA ASP A 73 26.07 6.61 8.07
C ASP A 73 26.50 6.03 6.72
N CYS A 74 25.59 5.84 5.76
CA CYS A 74 25.95 5.37 4.41
C CYS A 74 26.69 6.43 3.55
N GLY A 75 26.78 7.68 4.02
CA GLY A 75 27.44 8.80 3.34
C GLY A 75 26.57 9.53 2.31
N ILE A 76 25.31 9.16 2.15
CA ILE A 76 24.35 9.90 1.30
C ILE A 76 23.71 11.00 2.15
N HIS A 77 23.71 12.24 1.63
CA HIS A 77 23.22 13.43 2.35
C HIS A 77 21.80 13.85 1.99
N HIS A 78 21.11 13.08 1.17
CA HIS A 78 19.70 13.30 0.86
C HIS A 78 18.82 13.14 2.09
N GLN A 79 17.61 13.69 2.07
CA GLN A 79 16.64 13.53 3.14
C GLN A 79 16.38 12.04 3.40
N LEU A 80 16.32 11.69 4.67
CA LEU A 80 16.11 10.33 5.13
C LEU A 80 14.68 10.18 5.65
N ILE A 81 14.03 9.11 5.21
CA ILE A 81 12.70 8.72 5.69
C ILE A 81 12.72 7.29 6.19
N GLN A 82 11.79 6.95 7.05
CA GLN A 82 11.47 5.55 7.30
C GLN A 82 10.82 4.96 6.05
N THR A 83 11.15 3.72 5.69
CA THR A 83 10.53 3.04 4.55
C THR A 83 9.01 3.08 4.70
N PRO A 84 8.28 3.66 3.72
CA PRO A 84 6.84 3.79 3.79
C PRO A 84 6.15 2.43 3.93
N LYS A 85 5.18 2.35 4.83
CA LYS A 85 4.36 1.14 5.01
C LYS A 85 3.16 1.08 4.05
N GLY A 86 3.04 2.07 3.16
CA GLY A 86 1.91 2.21 2.25
C GLY A 86 0.80 3.09 2.83
N ARG A 87 -0.40 2.95 2.29
CA ARG A 87 -1.55 3.76 2.71
C ARG A 87 -2.12 3.24 4.02
N PRO A 88 -2.44 4.13 4.98
CA PRO A 88 -3.14 3.71 6.19
C PRO A 88 -4.48 3.05 5.85
N GLY A 89 -4.84 2.03 6.64
CA GLY A 89 -6.13 1.37 6.50
C GLY A 89 -6.27 0.42 5.29
N CYS A 90 -5.17 -0.04 4.71
CA CYS A 90 -5.17 -1.08 3.68
C CYS A 90 -4.74 -2.45 4.19
N ASP A 91 -4.09 -2.52 5.35
CA ASP A 91 -3.55 -3.73 5.92
C ASP A 91 -4.55 -4.41 6.86
N PHE A 92 -4.43 -5.71 7.04
CA PHE A 92 -5.35 -6.50 7.81
C PHE A 92 -4.73 -6.96 9.13
N ASN A 93 -5.45 -6.78 10.22
CA ASN A 93 -5.07 -7.24 11.54
C ASN A 93 -6.01 -8.34 11.99
N TYR A 94 -5.46 -9.47 12.42
CA TYR A 94 -6.21 -10.63 12.90
C TYR A 94 -5.92 -10.90 14.39
N PRO A 95 -6.79 -11.65 15.06
CA PRO A 95 -6.52 -12.11 16.42
C PRO A 95 -5.16 -12.80 16.56
N GLY A 96 -4.52 -12.67 17.71
CA GLY A 96 -3.18 -13.22 17.93
C GLY A 96 -2.05 -12.34 17.39
N ASN A 97 -2.29 -11.06 17.16
CA ASN A 97 -1.32 -10.08 16.61
C ASN A 97 -0.79 -10.48 15.23
N ILE A 98 -1.60 -11.16 14.42
CA ILE A 98 -1.24 -11.52 13.06
C ILE A 98 -1.48 -10.31 12.16
N PHE A 99 -0.41 -9.79 11.57
CA PHE A 99 -0.44 -8.68 10.63
C PHE A 99 -0.27 -9.19 9.19
N VAL A 100 -1.19 -8.80 8.32
CA VAL A 100 -1.17 -9.14 6.90
C VAL A 100 -1.09 -7.86 6.08
N HIS A 101 0.07 -7.60 5.52
CA HIS A 101 0.26 -6.49 4.59
C HIS A 101 -0.49 -6.76 3.28
N HIS A 102 -1.19 -5.77 2.76
CA HIS A 102 -2.01 -5.90 1.55
C HIS A 102 -1.24 -6.38 0.31
N SER A 103 0.07 -6.13 0.22
CA SER A 103 0.91 -6.60 -0.89
C SER A 103 0.97 -8.14 -1.03
N LEU A 104 0.64 -8.88 0.04
CA LEU A 104 0.51 -10.33 -0.01
C LEU A 104 -0.50 -10.77 -1.07
N PHE A 105 -1.63 -10.07 -1.15
CA PHE A 105 -2.69 -10.33 -2.12
C PHE A 105 -2.30 -9.90 -3.53
N LEU A 106 -1.55 -8.78 -3.67
CA LEU A 106 -1.03 -8.33 -4.96
C LEU A 106 -0.18 -9.41 -5.63
N GLY A 107 0.69 -10.06 -4.87
CA GLY A 107 1.54 -11.14 -5.38
C GLY A 107 0.78 -12.37 -5.87
N ALA A 108 -0.49 -12.55 -5.47
CA ALA A 108 -1.34 -13.65 -5.93
C ALA A 108 -2.29 -13.20 -7.07
N LEU A 109 -2.83 -11.99 -7.01
CA LEU A 109 -3.86 -11.51 -7.92
C LEU A 109 -3.28 -10.91 -9.22
N LEU A 110 -2.18 -10.16 -9.14
CA LEU A 110 -1.60 -9.50 -10.33
C LEU A 110 -1.08 -10.43 -11.43
N PRO A 111 -0.57 -11.65 -11.13
CA PRO A 111 -0.20 -12.60 -12.17
C PRO A 111 -1.38 -13.15 -12.98
N GLU A 112 -2.61 -13.06 -12.45
CA GLU A 112 -3.82 -13.54 -13.10
C GLU A 112 -4.29 -12.57 -14.19
N LYS A 113 -3.84 -12.74 -15.41
CA LYS A 113 -4.06 -11.82 -16.55
C LYS A 113 -5.54 -11.57 -16.87
N ASN A 114 -6.42 -12.48 -16.51
CA ASN A 114 -7.85 -12.36 -16.75
C ASN A 114 -8.59 -11.59 -15.64
N ILE A 115 -7.93 -11.22 -14.54
CA ILE A 115 -8.50 -10.34 -13.53
C ILE A 115 -8.28 -8.89 -13.97
N GLN A 116 -9.37 -8.17 -14.23
CA GLN A 116 -9.35 -6.75 -14.60
C GLN A 116 -9.41 -5.86 -13.36
N GLU A 117 -10.29 -6.20 -12.42
CA GLU A 117 -10.43 -5.50 -11.14
C GLU A 117 -10.59 -6.49 -10.00
N TYR A 118 -10.21 -6.08 -8.81
CA TYR A 118 -10.38 -6.88 -7.60
C TYR A 118 -10.61 -5.99 -6.39
N GLN A 119 -11.29 -6.55 -5.39
CA GLN A 119 -11.47 -6.00 -4.06
C GLN A 119 -11.31 -7.12 -3.04
N VAL A 120 -10.53 -6.88 -2.00
CA VAL A 120 -10.26 -7.83 -0.90
C VAL A 120 -10.85 -7.26 0.37
N GLU A 121 -11.81 -7.97 0.95
CA GLU A 121 -12.48 -7.60 2.19
C GLU A 121 -12.00 -8.55 3.29
N GLN A 122 -11.49 -8.02 4.39
CA GLN A 122 -11.11 -8.82 5.55
C GLN A 122 -12.36 -9.46 6.18
N THR A 123 -12.24 -10.72 6.61
CA THR A 123 -13.18 -11.39 7.50
C THR A 123 -12.50 -11.72 8.82
N ILE A 124 -13.22 -12.25 9.80
CA ILE A 124 -12.66 -12.59 11.13
C ILE A 124 -11.52 -13.62 11.00
N ASP A 125 -11.66 -14.57 10.07
CA ASP A 125 -10.79 -15.73 9.90
C ASP A 125 -10.15 -15.82 8.51
N GLY A 126 -10.23 -14.77 7.69
CA GLY A 126 -9.70 -14.81 6.33
C GLY A 126 -10.12 -13.62 5.48
N VAL A 127 -10.49 -13.88 4.22
CA VAL A 127 -10.84 -12.83 3.25
C VAL A 127 -11.93 -13.25 2.28
N ASN A 128 -12.76 -12.29 1.89
CA ASN A 128 -13.63 -12.35 0.72
C ASN A 128 -13.02 -11.52 -0.41
N ILE A 129 -12.86 -12.10 -1.57
CA ILE A 129 -12.26 -11.45 -2.75
C ILE A 129 -13.29 -11.39 -3.86
N LYS A 130 -13.64 -10.19 -4.26
CA LYS A 130 -14.43 -9.92 -5.45
C LYS A 130 -13.50 -9.67 -6.62
N VAL A 131 -13.78 -10.28 -7.76
CA VAL A 131 -13.00 -10.09 -8.99
C VAL A 131 -13.92 -9.81 -10.18
N VAL A 132 -13.51 -8.87 -11.02
CA VAL A 132 -14.07 -8.67 -12.35
C VAL A 132 -13.10 -9.32 -13.34
N THR A 133 -13.60 -10.23 -14.17
CA THR A 133 -12.75 -11.01 -15.08
C THR A 133 -13.11 -10.78 -16.53
N SER A 134 -12.10 -10.88 -17.40
CA SER A 134 -12.26 -10.88 -18.87
C SER A 134 -12.21 -12.28 -19.49
N GLY A 135 -12.06 -13.31 -18.68
CA GLY A 135 -11.95 -14.70 -19.11
C GLY A 135 -11.86 -15.67 -17.94
N TYR A 136 -11.59 -16.92 -18.24
CA TYR A 136 -11.49 -17.96 -17.21
C TYR A 136 -10.34 -17.71 -16.22
N ILE A 137 -10.63 -17.90 -14.93
CA ILE A 137 -9.66 -17.97 -13.84
C ILE A 137 -9.81 -19.29 -13.07
N ASN A 138 -8.69 -19.88 -12.66
CA ASN A 138 -8.72 -21.06 -11.79
C ASN A 138 -8.86 -20.61 -10.32
N LYS A 139 -10.11 -20.41 -9.88
CA LYS A 139 -10.40 -19.95 -8.50
C LYS A 139 -9.81 -20.86 -7.44
N SER A 140 -9.86 -22.18 -7.64
CA SER A 140 -9.36 -23.16 -6.66
C SER A 140 -7.85 -23.03 -6.48
N GLU A 141 -7.10 -22.86 -7.56
CA GLU A 141 -5.65 -22.66 -7.52
C GLU A 141 -5.29 -21.29 -6.89
N LEU A 142 -6.03 -20.25 -7.25
CA LEU A 142 -5.84 -18.92 -6.68
C LEU A 142 -6.13 -18.91 -5.17
N GLN A 143 -7.23 -19.55 -4.72
CA GLN A 143 -7.55 -19.72 -3.31
C GLN A 143 -6.43 -20.44 -2.56
N LYS A 144 -5.91 -21.54 -3.13
CA LYS A 144 -4.82 -22.31 -2.55
C LYS A 144 -3.54 -21.48 -2.41
N ASN A 145 -3.19 -20.71 -3.43
CA ASN A 145 -2.05 -19.81 -3.41
C ASN A 145 -2.18 -18.73 -2.31
N ILE A 146 -3.36 -18.11 -2.19
CA ILE A 146 -3.59 -17.09 -1.16
C ILE A 146 -3.55 -17.70 0.24
N ARG A 147 -4.18 -18.87 0.48
CA ARG A 147 -4.09 -19.58 1.76
C ARG A 147 -2.65 -19.90 2.15
N LEU A 148 -1.86 -20.38 1.19
CA LEU A 148 -0.44 -20.67 1.43
C LEU A 148 0.36 -19.41 1.82
N ARG A 149 0.04 -18.26 1.25
CA ARG A 149 0.68 -16.99 1.61
C ARG A 149 0.24 -16.51 3.00
N LEU A 150 -1.04 -16.62 3.31
CA LEU A 150 -1.60 -16.26 4.63
C LEU A 150 -1.04 -17.15 5.74
N SER A 151 -0.88 -18.45 5.49
CA SER A 151 -0.28 -19.35 6.48
C SER A 151 1.18 -19.02 6.81
N LYS A 152 1.95 -18.49 5.84
CA LYS A 152 3.35 -18.07 6.06
C LYS A 152 3.48 -16.86 6.99
N VAL A 153 2.46 -16.06 7.13
CA VAL A 153 2.41 -14.91 8.04
C VAL A 153 1.66 -15.22 9.34
N GLY A 154 1.31 -16.51 9.56
CA GLY A 154 0.73 -16.98 10.81
C GLY A 154 -0.79 -17.18 10.77
N LEU A 155 -1.49 -16.78 9.71
CA LEU A 155 -2.92 -17.02 9.57
C LEU A 155 -3.15 -18.41 8.97
N VAL A 156 -3.06 -19.43 9.83
CA VAL A 156 -3.28 -20.83 9.47
C VAL A 156 -4.78 -21.08 9.32
N ASP A 157 -5.18 -21.94 8.35
CA ASP A 157 -6.58 -22.29 8.04
C ASP A 157 -7.48 -21.14 7.61
N ALA A 158 -6.87 -20.09 7.04
CA ALA A 158 -7.59 -18.91 6.54
C ALA A 158 -8.73 -19.30 5.58
N GLN A 159 -9.93 -18.74 5.81
CA GLN A 159 -11.03 -18.84 4.88
C GLN A 159 -10.82 -17.85 3.73
N VAL A 160 -10.72 -18.39 2.51
CA VAL A 160 -10.53 -17.55 1.31
C VAL A 160 -11.67 -17.84 0.35
N ASN A 161 -12.52 -16.84 0.13
CA ASN A 161 -13.64 -16.93 -0.80
C ASN A 161 -13.38 -16.01 -2.00
N ILE A 162 -13.56 -16.52 -3.22
CA ILE A 162 -13.40 -15.73 -4.46
C ILE A 162 -14.72 -15.76 -5.22
N THR A 163 -15.28 -14.57 -5.45
CA THR A 163 -16.53 -14.37 -6.17
C THR A 163 -16.29 -13.51 -7.40
N GLU A 164 -16.71 -14.00 -8.57
CA GLU A 164 -16.77 -13.16 -9.76
C GLU A 164 -18.01 -12.28 -9.70
N VAL A 165 -17.80 -10.99 -9.98
CA VAL A 165 -18.86 -9.98 -10.01
C VAL A 165 -18.79 -9.23 -11.34
N PRO A 166 -19.91 -8.70 -11.85
CA PRO A 166 -19.92 -7.95 -13.09
C PRO A 166 -19.20 -6.60 -12.97
N GLU A 167 -19.21 -6.02 -11.78
CA GLU A 167 -18.54 -4.73 -11.47
C GLU A 167 -18.23 -4.63 -9.98
N ILE A 168 -17.23 -3.80 -9.65
CA ILE A 168 -16.92 -3.39 -8.28
C ILE A 168 -17.29 -1.92 -8.12
N LYS A 169 -18.02 -1.59 -7.05
CA LYS A 169 -18.45 -0.21 -6.79
C LYS A 169 -17.27 0.68 -6.41
N TYR A 170 -17.15 1.80 -7.09
CA TYR A 170 -16.18 2.84 -6.80
C TYR A 170 -16.74 3.78 -5.71
N LEU A 171 -15.84 4.39 -4.94
CA LEU A 171 -16.19 5.47 -4.04
C LEU A 171 -16.71 6.67 -4.85
N TYR A 172 -17.46 7.57 -4.19
CA TYR A 172 -17.95 8.81 -4.81
C TYR A 172 -16.81 9.67 -5.41
N SER A 173 -15.59 9.53 -4.87
CA SER A 173 -14.36 10.18 -5.38
C SER A 173 -13.83 9.58 -6.68
N GLY A 174 -14.46 8.54 -7.24
CA GLY A 174 -13.96 7.80 -8.40
C GLY A 174 -12.78 6.86 -8.10
N LYS A 175 -12.40 6.70 -6.83
CA LYS A 175 -11.33 5.78 -6.41
C LYS A 175 -11.92 4.41 -6.05
N LEU A 176 -11.23 3.34 -6.44
CA LEU A 176 -11.54 1.98 -6.01
C LEU A 176 -10.86 1.71 -4.66
N ASN A 177 -11.67 1.40 -3.63
CA ASN A 177 -11.13 0.88 -2.37
C ASN A 177 -10.86 -0.63 -2.55
N ARG A 178 -9.60 -0.97 -2.83
CA ARG A 178 -9.18 -2.35 -3.13
C ARG A 178 -9.05 -3.25 -1.90
N PHE A 179 -8.75 -2.67 -0.74
CA PHE A 179 -8.53 -3.41 0.50
C PHE A 179 -9.41 -2.82 1.59
N ILE A 180 -10.28 -3.64 2.15
CA ILE A 180 -11.27 -3.23 3.15
C ILE A 180 -10.99 -4.03 4.42
N PRO A 181 -10.28 -3.44 5.41
CA PRO A 181 -10.10 -4.05 6.72
C PRO A 181 -11.44 -4.14 7.48
N LEU A 182 -11.52 -5.06 8.43
CA LEU A 182 -12.59 -5.06 9.42
C LEU A 182 -12.48 -3.82 10.31
N ASN A 183 -13.61 -3.15 10.53
CA ASN A 183 -13.68 -2.08 11.52
C ASN A 183 -13.48 -2.66 12.93
N SER A 184 -12.86 -1.89 13.81
CA SER A 184 -12.62 -2.31 15.21
C SER A 184 -13.90 -2.66 15.98
N ALA A 185 -15.07 -2.22 15.51
CA ALA A 185 -16.38 -2.59 16.08
C ALA A 185 -16.85 -4.01 15.67
N ASP A 186 -16.30 -4.57 14.60
CA ASP A 186 -16.68 -5.92 14.09
C ASP A 186 -15.77 -7.04 14.63
N GLN A 187 -14.81 -6.68 15.48
CA GLN A 187 -13.83 -7.61 16.08
C GLN A 187 -14.17 -8.05 17.51
N SER A 188 -15.34 -7.63 18.06
CA SER A 188 -15.78 -7.94 19.43
C SER A 188 -16.79 -9.09 19.49
#